data_617ab25f3134d350f0f50d4605f71ec7
#
_entry.id   617ab25f3134d350f0f50d4605f71ec7
#
_cell.length_a   1.000
_cell.length_b   1.000
_cell.length_c   1.000
_cell.angle_alpha   90.00
_cell.angle_beta   90.00
_cell.angle_gamma   90.00
#
_symmetry.space_group_name_H-M   'P 1'
#
loop_
_entity.id
_entity.type
_entity.pdbx_description
1 polymer ?
#
loop_
_entity_poly.entity_id
_entity_poly.type
_entity_poly.pdbx_seq_one_letter_code
_entity_poly.pdbx_strand_id
1 'polypeptide(L)'
;MEINNIVIVSLISPKEKVWGQILMLEPKGVTVRGIDIEVFDDLIRQILQQVEMAVGLNTMFFPMHRVERIAVDEPSGSIPSLSQRFYAKVGLTIQEYLGIDVPRI
;
A
#
# COMPACT_ATOMS: atom_id res chain seq x y z
N MET A 1 13.16 6.09 7.27
CA MET A 1 12.09 5.18 6.78
C MET A 1 12.44 3.78 7.23
N GLU A 2 11.51 3.10 7.84
CA GLU A 2 11.74 1.81 8.45
C GLU A 2 10.94 0.71 7.77
N ILE A 3 11.42 -0.53 7.91
CA ILE A 3 10.67 -1.73 7.50
C ILE A 3 9.33 -1.73 8.23
N ASN A 4 8.29 -2.15 7.53
CA ASN A 4 6.89 -2.17 7.95
C ASN A 4 6.18 -0.81 7.94
N ASN A 5 6.85 0.28 7.62
CA ASN A 5 6.17 1.55 7.37
C ASN A 5 5.20 1.41 6.19
N ILE A 6 4.12 2.15 6.26
CA ILE A 6 3.23 2.29 5.12
C ILE A 6 3.76 3.43 4.25
N VAL A 7 3.95 3.13 2.99
CA VAL A 7 4.63 4.03 2.05
C VAL A 7 3.88 4.14 0.74
N ILE A 8 4.21 5.18 -0.02
CA ILE A 8 3.81 5.31 -1.41
C ILE A 8 5.09 5.24 -2.23
N VAL A 9 5.19 4.23 -3.07
CA VAL A 9 6.32 4.04 -3.98
C VAL A 9 5.92 4.61 -5.34
N SER A 10 6.67 5.62 -5.78
CA SER A 10 6.47 6.20 -7.11
C SER A 10 7.46 5.56 -8.06
N LEU A 11 6.94 5.03 -9.16
CA LEU A 11 7.70 4.28 -10.15
C LEU A 11 7.75 5.05 -11.48
N ILE A 12 8.77 4.73 -12.27
CA ILE A 12 8.92 5.25 -13.62
C ILE A 12 8.97 4.08 -14.60
N SER A 13 8.66 4.35 -15.87
CA SER A 13 8.81 3.43 -17.00
C SER A 13 8.13 2.07 -16.80
N PRO A 14 6.84 1.98 -16.64
CA PRO A 14 5.85 3.06 -16.70
C PRO A 14 5.66 3.76 -15.37
N LYS A 15 5.03 4.95 -15.40
CA LYS A 15 4.68 5.69 -14.19
C LYS A 15 3.53 5.01 -13.48
N GLU A 16 3.81 4.62 -12.24
CA GLU A 16 2.82 3.99 -11.37
C GLU A 16 3.07 4.46 -9.94
N LYS A 17 2.05 4.35 -9.10
CA LYS A 17 2.22 4.56 -7.67
C LYS A 17 1.61 3.38 -6.93
N VAL A 18 2.34 2.87 -5.96
CA VAL A 18 1.92 1.74 -5.15
C VAL A 18 1.85 2.17 -3.69
N TRP A 19 0.74 1.85 -3.05
CA TRP A 19 0.54 2.09 -1.62
C TRP A 19 0.64 0.76 -0.90
N GLY A 20 1.48 0.69 0.11
CA GLY A 20 1.64 -0.56 0.83
C GLY A 20 2.65 -0.52 1.95
N GLN A 21 2.83 -1.67 2.56
CA GLN A 21 3.79 -1.88 3.63
C GLN A 21 5.13 -2.25 3.04
N ILE A 22 6.18 -1.52 3.44
CA ILE A 22 7.54 -1.84 3.00
C ILE A 22 8.04 -3.07 3.79
N LEU A 23 8.42 -4.10 3.06
CA LEU A 23 8.91 -5.35 3.67
C LEU A 23 10.42 -5.45 3.62
N MET A 24 11.04 -4.90 2.60
CA MET A 24 12.48 -4.95 2.42
C MET A 24 12.93 -3.78 1.55
N LEU A 25 14.03 -3.17 1.91
CA LEU A 25 14.66 -2.10 1.13
C LEU A 25 16.15 -2.40 1.03
N GLU A 26 16.62 -2.60 -0.19
CA GLU A 26 17.99 -2.98 -0.51
C GLU A 26 18.49 -2.12 -1.67
N PRO A 27 19.81 -2.09 -1.90
CA PRO A 27 20.33 -1.38 -3.08
C PRO A 27 19.75 -1.87 -4.41
N LYS A 28 19.33 -3.14 -4.50
CA LYS A 28 18.75 -3.72 -5.72
C LYS A 28 17.31 -3.30 -5.96
N GLY A 29 16.56 -2.99 -4.91
CA GLY A 29 15.16 -2.67 -5.05
C GLY A 29 14.39 -2.67 -3.75
N VAL A 30 13.07 -2.59 -3.86
CA VAL A 30 12.15 -2.53 -2.73
C VAL A 30 11.07 -3.59 -2.88
N THR A 31 10.76 -4.26 -1.77
CA THR A 31 9.65 -5.20 -1.70
C THR A 31 8.55 -4.59 -0.85
N VAL A 32 7.34 -4.56 -1.38
CA VAL A 32 6.18 -4.02 -0.68
C VAL A 32 5.02 -4.99 -0.76
N ARG A 33 4.18 -4.99 0.26
CA ARG A 33 2.88 -5.63 0.20
C ARG A 33 1.84 -4.54 0.09
N GLY A 34 1.20 -4.46 -1.05
CA GLY A 34 0.30 -3.34 -1.31
C GLY A 34 -0.49 -3.48 -2.59
N ILE A 35 -0.96 -2.34 -3.07
CA ILE A 35 -1.79 -2.25 -4.29
C ILE A 35 -1.39 -1.00 -5.06
N ASP A 36 -1.73 -1.03 -6.35
CA ASP A 36 -1.69 0.17 -7.16
C ASP A 36 -2.66 1.19 -6.55
N ILE A 37 -2.22 2.44 -6.44
CA ILE A 37 -3.01 3.48 -5.79
C ILE A 37 -4.34 3.74 -6.51
N GLU A 38 -4.41 3.43 -7.81
CA GLU A 38 -5.63 3.63 -8.60
C GLU A 38 -6.76 2.69 -8.17
N VAL A 39 -6.45 1.57 -7.53
CA VAL A 39 -7.48 0.63 -7.07
C VAL A 39 -7.79 0.77 -5.59
N PHE A 40 -7.28 1.81 -4.95
CA PHE A 40 -7.50 2.05 -3.52
C PHE A 40 -8.99 2.13 -3.16
N ASP A 41 -9.75 2.92 -3.90
CA ASP A 41 -11.18 3.07 -3.64
C ASP A 41 -11.95 1.79 -3.92
N ASP A 42 -11.52 1.02 -4.90
CA ASP A 42 -12.13 -0.28 -5.22
C ASP A 42 -11.91 -1.27 -4.07
N LEU A 43 -10.72 -1.27 -3.49
CA LEU A 43 -10.43 -2.13 -2.34
C LEU A 43 -11.36 -1.80 -1.16
N ILE A 44 -11.50 -0.52 -0.83
CA ILE A 44 -12.38 -0.08 0.26
C ILE A 44 -13.81 -0.52 -0.01
N ARG A 45 -14.30 -0.30 -1.22
CA ARG A 45 -15.67 -0.66 -1.59
C ARG A 45 -15.92 -2.16 -1.44
N GLN A 46 -14.98 -2.99 -1.88
CA GLN A 46 -15.10 -4.43 -1.76
C GLN A 46 -15.12 -4.89 -0.31
N ILE A 47 -14.28 -4.31 0.54
CA ILE A 47 -14.27 -4.63 1.96
C ILE A 47 -15.63 -4.29 2.59
N LEU A 48 -16.15 -3.10 2.30
CA LEU A 48 -17.40 -2.63 2.89
C LEU A 48 -18.61 -3.45 2.41
N GLN A 49 -18.61 -3.90 1.17
CA GLN A 49 -19.71 -4.67 0.60
C GLN A 49 -19.61 -6.16 0.93
N GLN A 50 -18.50 -6.60 1.45
CA GLN A 50 -18.24 -8.01 1.78
C GLN A 50 -18.50 -8.95 0.60
N VAL A 51 -18.18 -8.46 -0.61
CA VAL A 51 -18.28 -9.28 -1.83
C VAL A 51 -16.96 -9.99 -2.09
N GLU A 52 -16.99 -10.95 -3.01
CA GLU A 52 -15.78 -11.64 -3.42
C GLU A 52 -14.74 -10.63 -3.92
N MET A 53 -13.51 -10.78 -3.43
CA MET A 53 -12.44 -9.81 -3.68
C MET A 53 -11.82 -10.01 -5.06
N ALA A 54 -12.04 -9.05 -5.96
CA ALA A 54 -11.34 -8.98 -7.24
C ALA A 54 -10.02 -8.21 -7.09
N VAL A 55 -9.90 -7.39 -6.04
CA VAL A 55 -8.70 -6.62 -5.75
C VAL A 55 -8.19 -7.04 -4.38
N GLY A 56 -6.91 -7.32 -4.28
CA GLY A 56 -6.28 -7.68 -3.02
C GLY A 56 -4.86 -7.14 -2.93
N LEU A 57 -4.30 -7.18 -1.74
CA LEU A 57 -2.92 -6.77 -1.51
C LEU A 57 -1.98 -7.84 -2.02
N ASN A 58 -0.95 -7.45 -2.75
CA ASN A 58 0.05 -8.34 -3.32
C ASN A 58 1.44 -7.99 -2.82
N THR A 59 2.29 -8.99 -2.71
CA THR A 59 3.70 -8.77 -2.42
C THR A 59 4.41 -8.59 -3.75
N MET A 60 5.09 -7.46 -3.91
CA MET A 60 5.72 -7.06 -5.16
C MET A 60 7.13 -6.57 -4.93
N PHE A 61 8.02 -6.88 -5.85
CA PHE A 61 9.38 -6.35 -5.86
C PHE A 61 9.56 -5.40 -7.03
N PHE A 62 10.12 -4.23 -6.75
CA PHE A 62 10.45 -3.25 -7.79
C PHE A 62 11.95 -3.01 -7.82
N PRO A 63 12.60 -3.24 -8.96
CA PRO A 63 14.03 -2.94 -9.10
C PRO A 63 14.29 -1.45 -8.87
N MET A 64 15.41 -1.12 -8.27
CA MET A 64 15.70 0.27 -7.89
C MET A 64 15.70 1.22 -9.07
N HIS A 65 16.09 0.77 -10.26
CA HIS A 65 16.08 1.65 -11.46
C HIS A 65 14.68 2.10 -11.85
N ARG A 66 13.62 1.43 -11.37
CA ARG A 66 12.25 1.85 -11.60
C ARG A 66 11.70 2.75 -10.51
N VAL A 67 12.39 2.87 -9.39
CA VAL A 67 11.91 3.63 -8.24
C VAL A 67 12.31 5.08 -8.39
N GLU A 68 11.33 5.98 -8.48
CA GLU A 68 11.57 7.43 -8.49
C GLU A 68 11.75 7.92 -7.07
N ARG A 69 10.84 7.52 -6.16
CA ARG A 69 10.94 7.85 -4.74
C ARG A 69 10.05 6.94 -3.92
N ILE A 70 10.36 6.87 -2.64
CA ILE A 70 9.55 6.18 -1.64
C ILE A 70 9.21 7.23 -0.58
N ALA A 71 7.93 7.48 -0.37
CA ALA A 71 7.46 8.45 0.61
C ALA A 71 6.65 7.76 1.69
N VAL A 72 6.83 8.17 2.94
CA VAL A 72 5.96 7.69 4.02
C VAL A 72 4.54 8.19 3.77
N ASP A 73 3.56 7.32 3.96
CA ASP A 73 2.16 7.69 3.85
C ASP A 73 1.75 8.45 5.11
N GLU A 74 1.76 9.76 5.01
CA GLU A 74 1.46 10.66 6.14
C GLU A 74 0.59 11.81 5.68
N PRO A 75 -0.17 12.46 6.59
CA PRO A 75 -0.97 13.61 6.21
C PRO A 75 -0.07 14.77 5.78
N SER A 76 -0.56 15.57 4.85
CA SER A 76 0.14 16.75 4.35
C SER A 76 -0.81 17.94 4.43
N GLY A 77 -0.55 18.83 5.38
CA GLY A 77 -1.46 19.94 5.64
C GLY A 77 -2.84 19.44 6.03
N SER A 78 -3.87 19.86 5.29
CA SER A 78 -5.25 19.43 5.52
C SER A 78 -5.60 18.14 4.75
N ILE A 79 -4.66 17.61 3.95
CA ILE A 79 -4.90 16.42 3.15
C ILE A 79 -4.56 15.19 3.99
N PRO A 80 -5.53 14.28 4.24
CA PRO A 80 -5.25 13.09 5.03
C PRO A 80 -4.37 12.10 4.27
N SER A 81 -3.66 11.24 5.01
CA SER A 81 -2.95 10.12 4.40
C SER A 81 -3.95 9.09 3.88
N LEU A 82 -3.49 8.21 3.00
CA LEU A 82 -4.33 7.08 2.55
C LEU A 82 -4.67 6.16 3.71
N SER A 83 -3.74 5.96 4.64
CA SER A 83 -3.99 5.18 5.85
C SER A 83 -5.12 5.75 6.69
N GLN A 84 -5.17 7.09 6.83
CA GLN A 84 -6.27 7.76 7.53
C GLN A 84 -7.59 7.60 6.80
N ARG A 85 -7.58 7.72 5.49
CA ARG A 85 -8.79 7.51 4.67
C ARG A 85 -9.30 6.08 4.78
N PHE A 86 -8.38 5.12 4.77
CA PHE A 86 -8.71 3.71 4.91
C PHE A 86 -9.39 3.47 6.27
N TYR A 87 -8.80 3.96 7.35
CA TYR A 87 -9.36 3.81 8.69
C TYR A 87 -10.73 4.46 8.80
N ALA A 88 -10.90 5.66 8.26
CA ALA A 88 -12.16 6.39 8.32
C ALA A 88 -13.30 5.64 7.63
N LYS A 89 -13.00 4.91 6.57
CA LYS A 89 -14.00 4.19 5.78
C LYS A 89 -14.23 2.77 6.27
N VAL A 90 -13.18 2.06 6.64
CA VAL A 90 -13.23 0.64 6.95
C VAL A 90 -13.41 0.36 8.44
N GLY A 91 -12.89 1.24 9.31
CA GLY A 91 -12.95 1.04 10.75
C GLY A 91 -11.79 0.21 11.29
N LEU A 92 -10.90 -0.26 10.43
CA LEU A 92 -9.66 -0.95 10.79
C LEU A 92 -8.49 -0.13 10.28
N THR A 93 -7.36 -0.18 10.98
CA THR A 93 -6.13 0.38 10.43
C THR A 93 -5.65 -0.51 9.29
N ILE A 94 -4.85 0.04 8.37
CA ILE A 94 -4.28 -0.79 7.31
C ILE A 94 -3.36 -1.86 7.90
N GLN A 95 -2.67 -1.57 9.01
CA GLN A 95 -1.83 -2.54 9.68
C GLN A 95 -2.64 -3.73 10.20
N GLU A 96 -3.80 -3.46 10.78
CA GLU A 96 -4.70 -4.52 11.23
C GLU A 96 -5.22 -5.35 10.06
N TYR A 97 -5.60 -4.68 8.97
CA TYR A 97 -6.08 -5.36 7.77
C TYR A 97 -4.99 -6.23 7.14
N LEU A 98 -3.75 -5.73 7.09
CA LEU A 98 -2.62 -6.50 6.58
C LEU A 98 -2.38 -7.76 7.40
N GLY A 99 -2.53 -7.67 8.71
CA GLY A 99 -2.41 -8.83 9.59
C GLY A 99 -3.49 -9.89 9.35
N ILE A 100 -4.70 -9.44 9.01
CA ILE A 100 -5.80 -10.36 8.68
C ILE A 100 -5.59 -11.00 7.31
N ASP A 101 -5.07 -10.22 6.35
CA ASP A 101 -4.91 -10.64 4.96
C ASP A 101 -3.72 -11.58 4.75
N VAL A 102 -2.76 -11.59 5.67
CA VAL A 102 -1.59 -12.46 5.55
C VAL A 102 -2.00 -13.91 5.76
N PRO A 103 -1.70 -14.83 4.81
CA PRO A 103 -1.99 -16.24 4.99
C PRO A 103 -1.26 -16.78 6.20
N ARG A 104 -1.96 -17.53 7.03
CA ARG A 104 -1.34 -18.22 8.18
C ARG A 104 -0.96 -19.63 7.73
N ILE A 105 0.28 -19.91 7.92
CA ILE A 105 0.84 -21.24 7.63
C ILE A 105 0.83 -22.07 8.90
#